data_6911c8c1d429bef876dea54d7a0a48d8
#
_entry.id   6911c8c1d429bef876dea54d7a0a48d8
#
_cell.length_a   1.000
_cell.length_b   1.000
_cell.length_c   1.000
_cell.angle_alpha   90.00
_cell.angle_beta   90.00
_cell.angle_gamma   90.00
#
_symmetry.space_group_name_H-M   'P 1'
#
loop_
_entity.id
_entity.type
_entity.pdbx_description
1 polymer ?
#
loop_
_entity_poly.entity_id
_entity_poly.type
_entity_poly.pdbx_seq_one_letter_code
_entity_poly.pdbx_strand_id
1 'polypeptide(L)'
;MVGHDDARRLGWLGTGRMGLEMGRRLLSAGCDLAVFNRSMSKAEPLIRLGAKPAETAAELATRDIVFITVGSSDDLISAVLGPDGLMSGPGAGPEVLIDCSTVSAEASARVRAEVVGRGTALLAAPVMGNPKVVRAGKMTAAVSGPRDAFILAERYLNMLGHGVTYVGDGEGARTVKLCHNLMLGVVAQSLAEITVLAEKSGISRQAFLECLNKSVMGSLFTGYKTPAYVNLDFEPTFTATLLRKDFDLGLAAAREHEVPMPVAAVVHQLIQGLVGRGHGESDFAALLQQEADSAGLRLVSEHAEVSDGLGTSDTLSVVTRTRRKEAPGVRPHLPWFSRNCLALSAAALLSAGVLAACSSSSSSSAP
;
A
#
# COMPACT_ATOMS: atom_id res chain seq x y z
N MET A 1 -2.97 -27.11 22.23
CA MET A 1 -4.37 -26.72 22.01
C MET A 1 -4.47 -25.27 22.41
N VAL A 2 -4.39 -24.36 21.43
CA VAL A 2 -4.68 -22.92 21.64
C VAL A 2 -6.19 -22.82 21.52
N GLY A 3 -6.85 -22.38 22.60
CA GLY A 3 -8.30 -22.40 22.72
C GLY A 3 -9.01 -21.59 21.63
N HIS A 4 -10.16 -22.09 21.23
CA HIS A 4 -11.11 -21.46 20.29
C HIS A 4 -11.81 -20.21 20.88
N ASP A 5 -11.31 -19.66 22.00
CA ASP A 5 -12.05 -18.67 22.82
C ASP A 5 -11.64 -17.22 22.60
N ASP A 6 -10.83 -16.91 21.56
CA ASP A 6 -10.30 -15.55 21.35
C ASP A 6 -10.61 -14.98 19.94
N ALA A 7 -11.66 -15.46 19.28
CA ALA A 7 -12.09 -14.95 17.98
C ALA A 7 -12.94 -13.69 18.18
N ARG A 8 -12.37 -12.52 17.80
CA ARG A 8 -13.08 -11.23 17.88
C ARG A 8 -14.19 -11.13 16.84
N ARG A 9 -15.28 -10.49 17.19
CA ARG A 9 -16.36 -10.14 16.27
C ARG A 9 -15.94 -8.90 15.48
N LEU A 10 -15.95 -9.02 14.15
CA LEU A 10 -15.48 -7.96 13.27
C LEU A 10 -16.64 -7.16 12.69
N GLY A 11 -16.43 -5.86 12.49
CA GLY A 11 -17.27 -4.98 11.70
C GLY A 11 -16.52 -4.44 10.49
N TRP A 12 -17.22 -4.20 9.39
CA TRP A 12 -16.68 -3.53 8.21
C TRP A 12 -17.61 -2.40 7.77
N LEU A 13 -17.11 -1.17 7.82
CA LEU A 13 -17.81 0.03 7.38
C LEU A 13 -17.22 0.50 6.05
N GLY A 14 -18.05 0.53 5.00
CA GLY A 14 -17.65 0.96 3.67
C GLY A 14 -17.22 -0.18 2.75
N THR A 15 -18.16 -0.68 1.93
CA THR A 15 -17.97 -1.79 0.99
C THR A 15 -17.78 -1.30 -0.45
N GLY A 16 -16.94 -0.27 -0.61
CA GLY A 16 -16.44 0.13 -1.93
C GLY A 16 -15.53 -0.94 -2.54
N ARG A 17 -14.89 -0.63 -3.68
CA ARG A 17 -14.03 -1.59 -4.40
C ARG A 17 -12.98 -2.27 -3.50
N MET A 18 -12.32 -1.52 -2.62
CA MET A 18 -11.31 -2.06 -1.71
C MET A 18 -11.94 -2.82 -0.54
N GLY A 19 -12.92 -2.21 0.14
CA GLY A 19 -13.60 -2.80 1.29
C GLY A 19 -14.29 -4.11 0.97
N LEU A 20 -14.86 -4.25 -0.26
CA LEU A 20 -15.45 -5.48 -0.75
C LEU A 20 -14.41 -6.63 -0.77
N GLU A 21 -13.25 -6.42 -1.37
CA GLU A 21 -12.25 -7.48 -1.50
C GLU A 21 -11.57 -7.81 -0.16
N MET A 22 -11.34 -6.79 0.70
CA MET A 22 -10.80 -7.02 2.04
C MET A 22 -11.80 -7.77 2.94
N GLY A 23 -13.07 -7.38 2.93
CA GLY A 23 -14.14 -8.09 3.64
C GLY A 23 -14.30 -9.54 3.16
N ARG A 24 -14.20 -9.79 1.85
CA ARG A 24 -14.20 -11.13 1.27
C ARG A 24 -13.07 -12.00 1.85
N ARG A 25 -11.87 -11.44 2.00
CA ARG A 25 -10.73 -12.18 2.56
C ARG A 25 -10.96 -12.58 4.03
N LEU A 26 -11.52 -11.67 4.84
CA LEU A 26 -11.87 -12.00 6.23
C LEU A 26 -12.92 -13.11 6.32
N LEU A 27 -13.97 -13.03 5.47
CA LEU A 27 -14.99 -14.09 5.40
C LEU A 27 -14.39 -15.44 4.96
N SER A 28 -13.53 -15.42 3.94
CA SER A 28 -12.84 -16.63 3.46
C SER A 28 -11.90 -17.22 4.53
N ALA A 29 -11.40 -16.39 5.47
CA ALA A 29 -10.63 -16.84 6.62
C ALA A 29 -11.51 -17.32 7.81
N GLY A 30 -12.84 -17.33 7.65
CA GLY A 30 -13.80 -17.82 8.66
C GLY A 30 -14.13 -16.80 9.76
N CYS A 31 -13.87 -15.50 9.54
CA CYS A 31 -14.19 -14.47 10.54
C CYS A 31 -15.70 -14.20 10.65
N ASP A 32 -16.18 -13.95 11.88
CA ASP A 32 -17.52 -13.38 12.11
C ASP A 32 -17.52 -11.90 11.74
N LEU A 33 -18.06 -11.56 10.57
CA LEU A 33 -18.03 -10.22 10.00
C LEU A 33 -19.45 -9.65 9.86
N ALA A 34 -19.70 -8.47 10.44
CA ALA A 34 -20.85 -7.64 10.12
C ALA A 34 -20.43 -6.51 9.18
N VAL A 35 -21.33 -6.09 8.29
CA VAL A 35 -21.03 -5.09 7.27
C VAL A 35 -22.09 -4.01 7.21
N PHE A 36 -21.65 -2.77 7.01
CA PHE A 36 -22.49 -1.63 6.70
C PHE A 36 -21.92 -0.79 5.57
N ASN A 37 -22.79 -0.34 4.70
CA ASN A 37 -22.47 0.66 3.68
C ASN A 37 -23.67 1.57 3.44
N ARG A 38 -23.44 2.86 3.24
CA ARG A 38 -24.51 3.84 2.97
C ARG A 38 -25.46 3.38 1.83
N SER A 39 -24.94 2.71 0.82
CA SER A 39 -25.72 2.02 -0.22
C SER A 39 -25.59 0.53 0.02
N MET A 40 -26.54 -0.10 0.71
CA MET A 40 -26.45 -1.52 1.11
C MET A 40 -26.33 -2.49 -0.07
N SER A 41 -26.80 -2.11 -1.27
CA SER A 41 -26.58 -2.89 -2.48
C SER A 41 -25.11 -3.19 -2.77
N LYS A 42 -24.18 -2.32 -2.32
CA LYS A 42 -22.73 -2.55 -2.44
C LYS A 42 -22.20 -3.58 -1.43
N ALA A 43 -22.91 -3.81 -0.32
CA ALA A 43 -22.57 -4.83 0.67
C ALA A 43 -23.12 -6.22 0.32
N GLU A 44 -24.11 -6.29 -0.57
CA GLU A 44 -24.78 -7.52 -0.95
C GLU A 44 -23.84 -8.68 -1.34
N PRO A 45 -22.73 -8.46 -2.07
CA PRO A 45 -21.80 -9.54 -2.37
C PRO A 45 -21.13 -10.16 -1.13
N LEU A 46 -20.91 -9.38 -0.05
CA LEU A 46 -20.38 -9.89 1.21
C LEU A 46 -21.46 -10.61 2.02
N ILE A 47 -22.69 -10.11 2.00
CA ILE A 47 -23.83 -10.74 2.67
C ILE A 47 -24.07 -12.14 2.09
N ARG A 48 -24.03 -12.29 0.76
CA ARG A 48 -24.12 -13.59 0.09
C ARG A 48 -22.99 -14.55 0.45
N LEU A 49 -21.84 -14.03 0.89
CA LEU A 49 -20.70 -14.81 1.37
C LEU A 49 -20.77 -15.10 2.88
N GLY A 50 -21.84 -14.69 3.56
CA GLY A 50 -22.07 -14.96 4.98
C GLY A 50 -21.80 -13.78 5.93
N ALA A 51 -21.54 -12.57 5.42
CA ALA A 51 -21.49 -11.39 6.28
C ALA A 51 -22.88 -11.06 6.86
N LYS A 52 -22.92 -10.61 8.10
CA LYS A 52 -24.13 -10.16 8.76
C LYS A 52 -24.42 -8.71 8.34
N PRO A 53 -25.58 -8.37 7.77
CA PRO A 53 -25.91 -6.97 7.51
C PRO A 53 -26.12 -6.23 8.81
N ALA A 54 -25.64 -5.00 8.90
CA ALA A 54 -26.02 -4.03 9.91
C ALA A 54 -26.97 -3.00 9.26
N GLU A 55 -27.99 -2.57 9.97
CA GLU A 55 -28.97 -1.58 9.46
C GLU A 55 -28.41 -0.16 9.53
N THR A 56 -27.54 0.10 10.52
CA THR A 56 -26.89 1.38 10.74
C THR A 56 -25.39 1.21 10.99
N ALA A 57 -24.62 2.28 10.77
CA ALA A 57 -23.20 2.29 11.13
C ALA A 57 -23.02 2.09 12.65
N ALA A 58 -23.90 2.64 13.48
CA ALA A 58 -23.85 2.55 14.94
C ALA A 58 -23.95 1.10 15.45
N GLU A 59 -24.66 0.21 14.75
CA GLU A 59 -24.72 -1.20 15.13
C GLU A 59 -23.33 -1.88 15.06
N LEU A 60 -22.45 -1.44 14.18
CA LEU A 60 -21.09 -1.95 14.13
C LEU A 60 -20.28 -1.60 15.37
N ALA A 61 -20.66 -0.55 16.14
CA ALA A 61 -19.98 -0.20 17.39
C ALA A 61 -20.06 -1.30 18.47
N THR A 62 -20.99 -2.26 18.32
CA THR A 62 -21.09 -3.42 19.20
C THR A 62 -20.08 -4.54 18.87
N ARG A 63 -19.32 -4.41 17.79
CA ARG A 63 -18.25 -5.34 17.40
C ARG A 63 -16.98 -5.02 18.16
N ASP A 64 -16.12 -6.01 18.31
CA ASP A 64 -14.87 -5.86 19.06
C ASP A 64 -13.84 -5.05 18.25
N ILE A 65 -13.75 -5.30 16.94
CA ILE A 65 -12.85 -4.59 16.00
C ILE A 65 -13.67 -4.16 14.79
N VAL A 66 -13.59 -2.88 14.43
CA VAL A 66 -14.25 -2.34 13.24
C VAL A 66 -13.23 -1.81 12.25
N PHE A 67 -13.29 -2.30 11.02
CA PHE A 67 -12.53 -1.77 9.89
C PHE A 67 -13.37 -0.72 9.17
N ILE A 68 -12.72 0.34 8.69
CA ILE A 68 -13.37 1.36 7.87
C ILE A 68 -12.58 1.62 6.58
N THR A 69 -13.31 1.78 5.48
CA THR A 69 -12.74 2.11 4.16
C THR A 69 -13.65 3.08 3.44
N VAL A 70 -13.24 4.34 3.35
CA VAL A 70 -13.99 5.43 2.72
C VAL A 70 -13.16 6.19 1.69
N GLY A 71 -13.82 7.05 0.91
CA GLY A 71 -13.21 7.72 -0.24
C GLY A 71 -12.43 8.99 0.08
N SER A 72 -12.79 9.71 1.13
CA SER A 72 -12.26 11.04 1.46
C SER A 72 -12.15 11.27 2.96
N SER A 73 -11.45 12.36 3.35
CA SER A 73 -11.36 12.81 4.74
C SER A 73 -12.72 13.15 5.33
N ASP A 74 -13.58 13.82 4.57
CA ASP A 74 -14.93 14.19 5.00
C ASP A 74 -15.82 12.97 5.16
N ASP A 75 -15.69 11.96 4.27
CA ASP A 75 -16.39 10.69 4.43
C ASP A 75 -15.96 9.97 5.71
N LEU A 76 -14.67 10.02 6.11
CA LEU A 76 -14.19 9.42 7.36
C LEU A 76 -14.85 10.10 8.56
N ILE A 77 -14.80 11.43 8.61
CA ILE A 77 -15.41 12.20 9.70
C ILE A 77 -16.91 11.92 9.79
N SER A 78 -17.61 11.96 8.66
CA SER A 78 -19.05 11.70 8.61
C SER A 78 -19.40 10.28 9.00
N ALA A 79 -18.68 9.28 8.49
CA ALA A 79 -18.95 7.86 8.76
C ALA A 79 -18.67 7.45 10.21
N VAL A 80 -17.76 8.15 10.89
CA VAL A 80 -17.45 7.84 12.30
C VAL A 80 -18.18 8.76 13.25
N LEU A 81 -18.14 10.08 13.03
CA LEU A 81 -18.61 11.10 13.97
C LEU A 81 -19.92 11.78 13.57
N GLY A 82 -20.43 11.52 12.37
CA GLY A 82 -21.69 12.09 11.89
C GLY A 82 -22.90 11.63 12.69
N PRO A 83 -24.07 12.25 12.51
CA PRO A 83 -25.29 11.92 13.25
C PRO A 83 -25.73 10.46 13.06
N ASP A 84 -25.44 9.86 11.90
CA ASP A 84 -25.71 8.45 11.57
C ASP A 84 -24.41 7.63 11.52
N GLY A 85 -23.32 8.13 12.11
CA GLY A 85 -21.99 7.50 12.08
C GLY A 85 -21.82 6.37 13.08
N LEU A 86 -20.67 5.73 13.03
CA LEU A 86 -20.30 4.63 13.91
C LEU A 86 -20.45 4.98 15.40
N MET A 87 -20.08 6.20 15.77
CA MET A 87 -20.08 6.68 17.15
C MET A 87 -21.36 7.47 17.52
N SER A 88 -22.42 7.42 16.73
CA SER A 88 -23.67 8.17 17.01
C SER A 88 -24.50 7.58 18.17
N GLY A 89 -24.29 6.30 18.51
CA GLY A 89 -24.97 5.63 19.61
C GLY A 89 -24.47 6.08 21.00
N PRO A 90 -25.25 5.83 22.05
CA PRO A 90 -24.91 6.21 23.43
C PRO A 90 -23.87 5.28 24.08
N GLY A 91 -23.54 4.16 23.46
CA GLY A 91 -22.60 3.17 23.99
C GLY A 91 -21.13 3.54 23.80
N ALA A 92 -20.25 2.75 24.40
CA ALA A 92 -18.85 2.71 24.05
C ALA A 92 -18.72 2.22 22.60
N GLY A 93 -17.72 2.73 21.88
CA GLY A 93 -17.39 2.24 20.54
C GLY A 93 -16.76 0.83 20.56
N PRO A 94 -16.27 0.33 19.42
CA PRO A 94 -15.49 -0.90 19.35
C PRO A 94 -14.20 -0.77 20.19
N GLU A 95 -13.62 -1.88 20.61
CA GLU A 95 -12.32 -1.88 21.28
C GLU A 95 -11.24 -1.25 20.38
N VAL A 96 -11.27 -1.61 19.08
CA VAL A 96 -10.34 -1.08 18.08
C VAL A 96 -11.09 -0.65 16.82
N LEU A 97 -10.86 0.59 16.38
CA LEU A 97 -11.23 1.09 15.06
C LEU A 97 -10.00 1.10 14.15
N ILE A 98 -10.08 0.43 13.00
CA ILE A 98 -8.98 0.31 12.03
C ILE A 98 -9.35 1.07 10.76
N ASP A 99 -8.73 2.21 10.53
CA ASP A 99 -8.98 2.99 9.31
C ASP A 99 -7.99 2.63 8.20
N CYS A 100 -8.52 1.94 7.17
CA CYS A 100 -7.80 1.54 5.97
C CYS A 100 -7.86 2.59 4.84
N SER A 101 -8.48 3.75 5.08
CA SER A 101 -8.67 4.79 4.08
C SER A 101 -7.40 5.62 3.84
N THR A 102 -7.31 6.26 2.65
CA THR A 102 -6.28 7.27 2.37
C THR A 102 -6.90 8.65 2.58
N VAL A 103 -6.63 9.22 3.74
CA VAL A 103 -7.15 10.50 4.23
C VAL A 103 -6.01 11.36 4.79
N SER A 104 -6.28 12.64 5.07
CA SER A 104 -5.30 13.53 5.69
C SER A 104 -5.00 13.12 7.14
N ALA A 105 -3.79 13.43 7.61
CA ALA A 105 -3.39 13.20 8.99
C ALA A 105 -4.28 14.01 9.97
N GLU A 106 -4.66 15.23 9.58
CA GLU A 106 -5.55 16.10 10.35
C GLU A 106 -6.94 15.48 10.58
N ALA A 107 -7.59 14.99 9.51
CA ALA A 107 -8.90 14.34 9.63
C ALA A 107 -8.82 13.08 10.51
N SER A 108 -7.75 12.30 10.35
CA SER A 108 -7.49 11.14 11.19
C SER A 108 -7.29 11.52 12.67
N ALA A 109 -6.46 12.53 12.93
CA ALA A 109 -6.19 13.01 14.29
C ALA A 109 -7.48 13.52 14.96
N ARG A 110 -8.35 14.22 14.22
CA ARG A 110 -9.66 14.64 14.71
C ARG A 110 -10.53 13.46 15.11
N VAL A 111 -10.65 12.45 14.23
CA VAL A 111 -11.44 11.25 14.54
C VAL A 111 -10.82 10.50 15.72
N ARG A 112 -9.49 10.38 15.77
CA ARG A 112 -8.77 9.73 16.88
C ARG A 112 -9.08 10.38 18.22
N ALA A 113 -9.03 11.71 18.30
CA ALA A 113 -9.30 12.43 19.56
C ALA A 113 -10.69 12.10 20.11
N GLU A 114 -11.71 12.07 19.25
CA GLU A 114 -13.08 11.78 19.63
C GLU A 114 -13.30 10.32 20.04
N VAL A 115 -12.77 9.34 19.25
CA VAL A 115 -13.00 7.93 19.56
C VAL A 115 -12.21 7.47 20.78
N VAL A 116 -11.00 8.02 20.99
CA VAL A 116 -10.18 7.74 22.19
C VAL A 116 -10.88 8.28 23.44
N GLY A 117 -11.50 9.44 23.38
CA GLY A 117 -12.33 9.99 24.46
C GLY A 117 -13.50 9.07 24.90
N ARG A 118 -13.87 8.12 24.05
CA ARG A 118 -14.91 7.09 24.30
C ARG A 118 -14.34 5.69 24.57
N GLY A 119 -13.02 5.56 24.73
CA GLY A 119 -12.37 4.29 25.04
C GLY A 119 -12.06 3.40 23.83
N THR A 120 -12.22 3.90 22.59
CA THR A 120 -11.86 3.17 21.38
C THR A 120 -10.44 3.50 20.95
N ALA A 121 -9.58 2.50 20.77
CA ALA A 121 -8.27 2.69 20.16
C ALA A 121 -8.41 2.84 18.64
N LEU A 122 -7.72 3.82 18.04
CA LEU A 122 -7.68 3.98 16.58
C LEU A 122 -6.32 3.59 16.01
N LEU A 123 -6.34 2.64 15.06
CA LEU A 123 -5.20 2.31 14.21
C LEU A 123 -5.40 2.95 12.82
N ALA A 124 -4.43 3.73 12.38
CA ALA A 124 -4.32 4.10 10.99
C ALA A 124 -3.64 2.94 10.23
N ALA A 125 -4.34 2.35 9.27
CA ALA A 125 -3.89 1.16 8.55
C ALA A 125 -4.11 1.30 7.02
N PRO A 126 -3.65 2.38 6.38
CA PRO A 126 -3.81 2.55 4.95
C PRO A 126 -3.11 1.41 4.20
N VAL A 127 -3.74 0.97 3.10
CA VAL A 127 -3.33 -0.22 2.36
C VAL A 127 -2.61 0.14 1.06
N MET A 128 -1.59 -0.64 0.70
CA MET A 128 -0.86 -0.55 -0.56
C MET A 128 -1.29 -1.72 -1.46
N GLY A 129 -1.98 -1.38 -2.55
CA GLY A 129 -2.56 -2.31 -3.51
C GLY A 129 -3.84 -1.75 -4.11
N ASN A 130 -4.39 -2.51 -5.04
CA ASN A 130 -5.67 -2.28 -5.69
C ASN A 130 -6.59 -3.50 -5.48
N PRO A 131 -7.87 -3.48 -5.92
CA PRO A 131 -8.77 -4.62 -5.70
C PRO A 131 -8.23 -5.96 -6.24
N LYS A 132 -7.52 -5.98 -7.38
CA LYS A 132 -6.92 -7.20 -7.95
C LYS A 132 -5.80 -7.72 -7.04
N VAL A 133 -4.94 -6.82 -6.51
CA VAL A 133 -3.85 -7.13 -5.59
C VAL A 133 -4.38 -7.66 -4.24
N VAL A 134 -5.48 -7.09 -3.72
CA VAL A 134 -6.15 -7.60 -2.50
C VAL A 134 -6.69 -9.00 -2.74
N ARG A 135 -7.41 -9.21 -3.83
CA ARG A 135 -7.96 -10.53 -4.20
C ARG A 135 -6.87 -11.59 -4.30
N ALA A 136 -5.73 -11.24 -4.89
CA ALA A 136 -4.56 -12.12 -4.99
C ALA A 136 -3.80 -12.33 -3.65
N GLY A 137 -4.23 -11.68 -2.56
CA GLY A 137 -3.56 -11.80 -1.26
C GLY A 137 -2.18 -11.14 -1.19
N LYS A 138 -1.88 -10.22 -2.10
CA LYS A 138 -0.56 -9.57 -2.24
C LYS A 138 -0.53 -8.12 -1.72
N MET A 139 -1.64 -7.66 -1.12
CA MET A 139 -1.71 -6.35 -0.48
C MET A 139 -0.79 -6.27 0.74
N THR A 140 -0.25 -5.08 1.01
CA THR A 140 0.44 -4.77 2.26
C THR A 140 -0.22 -3.57 2.94
N ALA A 141 -0.01 -3.44 4.26
CA ALA A 141 -0.48 -2.30 5.03
C ALA A 141 0.65 -1.77 5.93
N ALA A 142 0.75 -0.44 6.03
CA ALA A 142 1.45 0.21 7.13
C ALA A 142 0.44 0.47 8.24
N VAL A 143 0.82 0.27 9.50
CA VAL A 143 -0.08 0.47 10.65
C VAL A 143 0.59 1.35 11.68
N SER A 144 -0.13 2.36 12.15
CA SER A 144 0.31 3.21 13.28
C SER A 144 -0.84 3.43 14.26
N GLY A 145 -0.46 3.66 15.52
CA GLY A 145 -1.36 3.83 16.65
C GLY A 145 -0.95 2.99 17.85
N PRO A 146 -1.77 2.87 18.90
CA PRO A 146 -1.40 2.18 20.13
C PRO A 146 -0.92 0.75 19.87
N ARG A 147 0.26 0.41 20.42
CA ARG A 147 0.90 -0.89 20.18
C ARG A 147 0.03 -2.08 20.61
N ASP A 148 -0.66 -1.95 21.73
CA ASP A 148 -1.51 -3.02 22.25
C ASP A 148 -2.70 -3.28 21.33
N ALA A 149 -3.31 -2.21 20.79
CA ALA A 149 -4.37 -2.32 19.79
C ALA A 149 -3.86 -3.00 18.50
N PHE A 150 -2.62 -2.70 18.07
CA PHE A 150 -2.01 -3.38 16.94
C PHE A 150 -1.84 -4.88 17.20
N ILE A 151 -1.36 -5.29 18.37
CA ILE A 151 -1.18 -6.71 18.72
C ILE A 151 -2.53 -7.45 18.65
N LEU A 152 -3.63 -6.82 19.10
CA LEU A 152 -4.97 -7.41 19.00
C LEU A 152 -5.46 -7.55 17.54
N ALA A 153 -5.11 -6.58 16.68
CA ALA A 153 -5.57 -6.50 15.30
C ALA A 153 -4.69 -7.25 14.30
N GLU A 154 -3.42 -7.49 14.62
CA GLU A 154 -2.38 -7.97 13.71
C GLU A 154 -2.78 -9.24 12.95
N ARG A 155 -3.39 -10.22 13.65
CA ARG A 155 -3.86 -11.46 13.01
C ARG A 155 -4.87 -11.21 11.89
N TYR A 156 -5.80 -10.27 12.08
CA TYR A 156 -6.84 -9.93 11.10
C TYR A 156 -6.28 -9.09 9.96
N LEU A 157 -5.38 -8.16 10.26
CA LEU A 157 -4.67 -7.39 9.25
C LEU A 157 -3.83 -8.29 8.34
N ASN A 158 -3.15 -9.30 8.88
CA ASN A 158 -2.38 -10.28 8.10
C ASN A 158 -3.27 -11.18 7.20
N MET A 159 -4.57 -11.36 7.53
CA MET A 159 -5.51 -12.07 6.65
C MET A 159 -5.84 -11.27 5.39
N LEU A 160 -5.67 -9.94 5.41
CA LEU A 160 -6.00 -9.08 4.29
C LEU A 160 -4.99 -9.17 3.13
N GLY A 161 -3.75 -9.58 3.39
CA GLY A 161 -2.73 -9.56 2.36
C GLY A 161 -1.42 -10.27 2.70
N HIS A 162 -0.35 -9.79 2.10
CA HIS A 162 0.98 -10.41 2.18
C HIS A 162 1.76 -10.02 3.45
N GLY A 163 1.43 -8.88 4.05
CA GLY A 163 2.13 -8.45 5.25
C GLY A 163 1.65 -7.10 5.79
N VAL A 164 2.00 -6.90 7.04
CA VAL A 164 1.66 -5.71 7.81
C VAL A 164 2.93 -5.20 8.47
N THR A 165 3.17 -3.90 8.38
CA THR A 165 4.32 -3.25 9.02
C THR A 165 3.82 -2.23 10.03
N TYR A 166 4.15 -2.43 11.31
CA TYR A 166 3.92 -1.43 12.34
C TYR A 166 5.00 -0.34 12.25
N VAL A 167 4.56 0.91 12.12
CA VAL A 167 5.45 2.07 11.91
C VAL A 167 5.43 3.08 13.06
N GLY A 168 4.98 2.65 14.23
CA GLY A 168 4.96 3.48 15.44
C GLY A 168 3.59 4.05 15.78
N ASP A 169 3.55 4.96 16.72
CA ASP A 169 2.34 5.63 17.18
C ASP A 169 1.88 6.75 16.23
N GLY A 170 0.72 7.31 16.50
CA GLY A 170 0.18 8.48 15.79
C GLY A 170 -0.21 8.20 14.34
N GLU A 171 0.17 9.08 13.41
CA GLU A 171 -0.28 9.07 12.01
C GLU A 171 0.81 8.61 11.02
N GLY A 172 1.92 8.01 11.50
CA GLY A 172 3.05 7.61 10.66
C GLY A 172 2.68 6.71 9.48
N ALA A 173 1.71 5.82 9.63
CA ALA A 173 1.23 4.97 8.55
C ALA A 173 0.66 5.77 7.36
N ARG A 174 0.02 6.92 7.61
CA ARG A 174 -0.52 7.78 6.56
C ARG A 174 0.59 8.43 5.76
N THR A 175 1.64 8.90 6.44
CA THR A 175 2.83 9.43 5.76
C THR A 175 3.49 8.36 4.88
N VAL A 176 3.64 7.13 5.39
CA VAL A 176 4.15 5.99 4.59
C VAL A 176 3.28 5.77 3.35
N LYS A 177 1.95 5.82 3.50
CA LYS A 177 1.03 5.66 2.36
C LYS A 177 1.18 6.78 1.33
N LEU A 178 1.32 8.04 1.77
CA LEU A 178 1.52 9.16 0.86
C LEU A 178 2.86 9.05 0.13
N CYS A 179 3.95 8.72 0.82
CA CYS A 179 5.24 8.45 0.20
C CYS A 179 5.16 7.34 -0.86
N HIS A 180 4.49 6.24 -0.52
CA HIS A 180 4.25 5.14 -1.47
C HIS A 180 3.50 5.60 -2.72
N ASN A 181 2.43 6.39 -2.57
CA ASN A 181 1.60 6.80 -3.72
C ASN A 181 2.25 7.91 -4.54
N LEU A 182 3.05 8.79 -3.95
CA LEU A 182 3.92 9.71 -4.70
C LEU A 182 4.92 8.93 -5.57
N MET A 183 5.60 7.93 -4.99
CA MET A 183 6.51 7.06 -5.74
C MET A 183 5.76 6.28 -6.83
N LEU A 184 4.56 5.75 -6.53
CA LEU A 184 3.74 5.03 -7.50
C LEU A 184 3.45 5.86 -8.76
N GLY A 185 3.02 7.13 -8.58
CA GLY A 185 2.73 8.02 -9.71
C GLY A 185 3.99 8.37 -10.50
N VAL A 186 5.13 8.61 -9.83
CA VAL A 186 6.42 8.86 -10.48
C VAL A 186 6.84 7.66 -11.32
N VAL A 187 6.75 6.45 -10.77
CA VAL A 187 7.08 5.21 -11.50
C VAL A 187 6.12 5.00 -12.66
N ALA A 188 4.83 5.30 -12.51
CA ALA A 188 3.85 5.17 -13.59
C ALA A 188 4.16 6.11 -14.75
N GLN A 189 4.50 7.38 -14.47
CA GLN A 189 4.89 8.32 -15.51
C GLN A 189 6.19 7.90 -16.20
N SER A 190 7.23 7.53 -15.43
CA SER A 190 8.48 7.04 -16.00
C SER A 190 8.25 5.81 -16.88
N LEU A 191 7.38 4.88 -16.44
CA LEU A 191 7.02 3.70 -17.23
C LEU A 191 6.33 4.09 -18.56
N ALA A 192 5.46 5.10 -18.54
CA ALA A 192 4.80 5.63 -19.72
C ALA A 192 5.83 6.17 -20.73
N GLU A 193 6.75 7.03 -20.28
CA GLU A 193 7.79 7.65 -21.10
C GLU A 193 8.69 6.61 -21.79
N ILE A 194 9.24 5.67 -21.01
CA ILE A 194 10.15 4.65 -21.58
C ILE A 194 9.40 3.65 -22.48
N THR A 195 8.11 3.39 -22.23
CA THR A 195 7.30 2.54 -23.10
C THR A 195 7.04 3.22 -24.46
N VAL A 196 6.71 4.51 -24.46
CA VAL A 196 6.54 5.29 -25.70
C VAL A 196 7.86 5.37 -26.48
N LEU A 197 9.00 5.56 -25.79
CA LEU A 197 10.31 5.55 -26.42
C LEU A 197 10.60 4.21 -27.09
N ALA A 198 10.35 3.09 -26.41
CA ALA A 198 10.57 1.75 -26.95
C ALA A 198 9.70 1.53 -28.21
N GLU A 199 8.41 1.91 -28.16
CA GLU A 199 7.49 1.72 -29.30
C GLU A 199 7.89 2.60 -30.50
N LYS A 200 8.28 3.85 -30.28
CA LYS A 200 8.83 4.72 -31.35
C LYS A 200 10.13 4.18 -31.94
N SER A 201 10.86 3.37 -31.19
CA SER A 201 12.06 2.66 -31.65
C SER A 201 11.76 1.34 -32.36
N GLY A 202 10.49 0.99 -32.56
CA GLY A 202 10.05 -0.22 -33.25
C GLY A 202 9.98 -1.46 -32.37
N ILE A 203 10.03 -1.31 -31.03
CA ILE A 203 9.91 -2.42 -30.07
C ILE A 203 8.46 -2.46 -29.56
N SER A 204 7.79 -3.62 -29.67
CA SER A 204 6.44 -3.77 -29.14
C SER A 204 6.39 -3.56 -27.63
N ARG A 205 5.28 -3.04 -27.12
CA ARG A 205 5.08 -2.86 -25.68
C ARG A 205 5.15 -4.19 -24.92
N GLN A 206 4.61 -5.26 -25.52
CA GLN A 206 4.70 -6.61 -24.95
C GLN A 206 6.15 -7.03 -24.73
N ALA A 207 6.99 -6.96 -25.77
CA ALA A 207 8.38 -7.38 -25.68
C ALA A 207 9.19 -6.52 -24.70
N PHE A 208 8.99 -5.20 -24.75
CA PHE A 208 9.63 -4.27 -23.83
C PHE A 208 9.27 -4.56 -22.36
N LEU A 209 7.98 -4.66 -22.06
CA LEU A 209 7.51 -4.88 -20.68
C LEU A 209 7.83 -6.28 -20.17
N GLU A 210 7.87 -7.29 -21.04
CA GLU A 210 8.34 -8.62 -20.67
C GLU A 210 9.81 -8.58 -20.23
N CYS A 211 10.67 -7.90 -20.99
CA CYS A 211 12.08 -7.71 -20.65
C CYS A 211 12.23 -6.92 -19.33
N LEU A 212 11.49 -5.81 -19.19
CA LEU A 212 11.52 -4.98 -17.98
C LEU A 212 11.12 -5.79 -16.74
N ASN A 213 10.03 -6.56 -16.82
CA ASN A 213 9.54 -7.37 -15.71
C ASN A 213 10.50 -8.50 -15.28
N LYS A 214 11.36 -8.97 -16.18
CA LYS A 214 12.41 -9.96 -15.88
C LYS A 214 13.69 -9.31 -15.34
N SER A 215 13.83 -8.00 -15.47
CA SER A 215 15.00 -7.24 -15.02
C SER A 215 14.91 -6.88 -13.53
N VAL A 216 15.99 -6.28 -13.01
CA VAL A 216 16.03 -5.74 -11.63
C VAL A 216 15.03 -4.60 -11.40
N MET A 217 14.49 -3.99 -12.47
CA MET A 217 13.48 -2.94 -12.41
C MET A 217 12.05 -3.51 -12.41
N GLY A 218 11.88 -4.80 -12.62
CA GLY A 218 10.59 -5.48 -12.52
C GLY A 218 10.06 -5.46 -11.10
N SER A 219 8.75 -5.28 -10.98
CA SER A 219 8.05 -5.22 -9.69
C SER A 219 6.64 -5.80 -9.82
N LEU A 220 5.98 -6.04 -8.68
CA LEU A 220 4.58 -6.40 -8.68
C LEU A 220 3.74 -5.35 -9.43
N PHE A 221 4.10 -4.06 -9.28
CA PHE A 221 3.40 -2.95 -9.94
C PHE A 221 3.55 -3.01 -11.45
N THR A 222 4.77 -3.12 -11.97
CA THR A 222 5.01 -3.19 -13.43
C THR A 222 4.34 -4.42 -14.02
N GLY A 223 4.36 -5.57 -13.33
CA GLY A 223 3.69 -6.79 -13.74
C GLY A 223 2.18 -6.61 -13.90
N TYR A 224 1.47 -6.17 -12.85
CA TYR A 224 0.01 -6.07 -12.94
C TYR A 224 -0.49 -4.93 -13.84
N LYS A 225 0.37 -3.97 -14.19
CA LYS A 225 0.06 -2.91 -15.16
C LYS A 225 0.36 -3.29 -16.60
N THR A 226 1.14 -4.35 -16.84
CA THR A 226 1.49 -4.81 -18.19
C THR A 226 0.26 -4.99 -19.10
N PRO A 227 -0.84 -5.66 -18.70
CA PRO A 227 -2.02 -5.80 -19.58
C PRO A 227 -2.63 -4.45 -20.00
N ALA A 228 -2.68 -3.48 -19.09
CA ALA A 228 -3.21 -2.15 -19.39
C ALA A 228 -2.35 -1.40 -20.42
N TYR A 229 -1.04 -1.49 -20.32
CA TYR A 229 -0.10 -0.84 -21.23
C TYR A 229 -0.08 -1.52 -22.60
N VAL A 230 -0.10 -2.87 -22.65
CA VAL A 230 -0.05 -3.64 -23.89
C VAL A 230 -1.34 -3.52 -24.69
N ASN A 231 -2.49 -3.67 -24.00
CA ASN A 231 -3.79 -3.75 -24.64
C ASN A 231 -4.59 -2.45 -24.56
N LEU A 232 -4.04 -1.39 -23.97
CA LEU A 232 -4.71 -0.10 -23.79
C LEU A 232 -6.03 -0.22 -23.03
N ASP A 233 -6.11 -1.16 -22.08
CA ASP A 233 -7.26 -1.35 -21.20
C ASP A 233 -7.09 -0.51 -19.93
N PHE A 234 -7.76 0.64 -19.88
CA PHE A 234 -7.72 1.59 -18.78
C PHE A 234 -8.94 1.49 -17.86
N GLU A 235 -9.55 0.30 -17.78
CA GLU A 235 -10.58 0.02 -16.77
C GLU A 235 -10.00 0.27 -15.36
N PRO A 236 -10.66 1.11 -14.54
CA PRO A 236 -10.03 1.66 -13.37
C PRO A 236 -9.81 0.63 -12.26
N THR A 237 -8.57 0.36 -11.93
CA THR A 237 -8.17 -0.24 -10.65
C THR A 237 -7.87 0.83 -9.61
N PHE A 238 -7.33 1.97 -10.04
CA PHE A 238 -7.11 3.17 -9.27
C PHE A 238 -7.19 4.38 -10.22
N THR A 239 -8.20 5.24 -10.02
CA THR A 239 -8.50 6.32 -10.96
C THR A 239 -7.46 7.44 -10.93
N ALA A 240 -7.32 8.18 -12.05
CA ALA A 240 -6.46 9.35 -12.12
C ALA A 240 -6.87 10.43 -11.10
N THR A 241 -8.18 10.62 -10.86
CA THR A 241 -8.68 11.54 -9.83
C THR A 241 -8.23 11.14 -8.42
N LEU A 242 -8.24 9.84 -8.09
CA LEU A 242 -7.78 9.36 -6.79
C LEU A 242 -6.26 9.50 -6.64
N LEU A 243 -5.49 9.24 -7.69
CA LEU A 243 -4.04 9.44 -7.67
C LEU A 243 -3.71 10.92 -7.50
N ARG A 244 -4.41 11.83 -8.20
CA ARG A 244 -4.25 13.28 -8.03
C ARG A 244 -4.50 13.70 -6.57
N LYS A 245 -5.61 13.24 -5.97
CA LYS A 245 -5.92 13.49 -4.55
C LYS A 245 -4.76 13.07 -3.63
N ASP A 246 -4.18 11.90 -3.86
CA ASP A 246 -3.07 11.41 -3.04
C ASP A 246 -1.79 12.23 -3.24
N PHE A 247 -1.56 12.76 -4.46
CA PHE A 247 -0.48 13.72 -4.73
C PHE A 247 -0.73 15.06 -4.04
N ASP A 248 -1.97 15.56 -4.04
CA ASP A 248 -2.35 16.78 -3.32
C ASP A 248 -2.02 16.66 -1.83
N LEU A 249 -2.40 15.54 -1.20
CA LEU A 249 -2.11 15.25 0.20
C LEU A 249 -0.60 15.10 0.44
N GLY A 250 0.10 14.36 -0.41
CA GLY A 250 1.53 14.10 -0.26
C GLY A 250 2.38 15.35 -0.44
N LEU A 251 2.07 16.19 -1.42
CA LEU A 251 2.76 17.48 -1.64
C LEU A 251 2.42 18.50 -0.55
N ALA A 252 1.23 18.46 0.04
CA ALA A 252 0.89 19.26 1.21
C ALA A 252 1.74 18.86 2.42
N ALA A 253 1.83 17.56 2.73
CA ALA A 253 2.68 17.04 3.79
C ALA A 253 4.17 17.37 3.57
N ALA A 254 4.65 17.26 2.32
CA ALA A 254 6.02 17.64 2.00
C ALA A 254 6.30 19.12 2.27
N ARG A 255 5.36 20.03 1.95
CA ARG A 255 5.48 21.47 2.28
C ARG A 255 5.50 21.71 3.79
N GLU A 256 4.65 21.03 4.55
CA GLU A 256 4.63 21.14 6.02
C GLU A 256 5.97 20.76 6.65
N HIS A 257 6.64 19.73 6.08
CA HIS A 257 7.94 19.26 6.55
C HIS A 257 9.14 19.88 5.80
N GLU A 258 8.92 20.88 4.97
CA GLU A 258 9.96 21.59 4.21
C GLU A 258 10.80 20.66 3.30
N VAL A 259 10.20 19.56 2.81
CA VAL A 259 10.87 18.61 1.92
C VAL A 259 10.62 18.99 0.46
N PRO A 260 11.66 19.32 -0.33
CA PRO A 260 11.49 19.62 -1.75
C PRO A 260 11.16 18.33 -2.54
N MET A 261 10.10 18.40 -3.36
CA MET A 261 9.58 17.28 -4.16
C MET A 261 9.47 17.65 -5.66
N PRO A 262 10.59 18.01 -6.34
CA PRO A 262 10.51 18.53 -7.72
C PRO A 262 9.96 17.48 -8.70
N VAL A 263 10.35 16.22 -8.62
CA VAL A 263 9.88 15.15 -9.51
C VAL A 263 8.39 14.89 -9.32
N ALA A 264 7.95 14.76 -8.07
CA ALA A 264 6.53 14.56 -7.77
C ALA A 264 5.68 15.78 -8.20
N ALA A 265 6.20 17.00 -8.08
CA ALA A 265 5.51 18.22 -8.52
C ALA A 265 5.27 18.23 -10.05
N VAL A 266 6.25 17.82 -10.84
CA VAL A 266 6.10 17.68 -12.29
C VAL A 266 5.06 16.62 -12.62
N VAL A 267 5.16 15.43 -12.02
CA VAL A 267 4.21 14.33 -12.25
C VAL A 267 2.79 14.71 -11.81
N HIS A 268 2.64 15.48 -10.74
CA HIS A 268 1.34 16.03 -10.34
C HIS A 268 0.68 16.84 -11.46
N GLN A 269 1.45 17.70 -12.16
CA GLN A 269 0.92 18.47 -13.28
C GLN A 269 0.51 17.58 -14.47
N LEU A 270 1.23 16.50 -14.72
CA LEU A 270 0.88 15.53 -15.76
C LEU A 270 -0.43 14.80 -15.41
N ILE A 271 -0.58 14.35 -14.15
CA ILE A 271 -1.84 13.75 -13.65
C ILE A 271 -2.98 14.78 -13.73
N GLN A 272 -2.74 16.03 -13.35
CA GLN A 272 -3.72 17.13 -13.47
C GLN A 272 -4.15 17.32 -14.91
N GLY A 273 -3.20 17.28 -15.87
CA GLY A 273 -3.47 17.34 -17.29
C GLY A 273 -4.33 16.17 -17.79
N LEU A 274 -4.08 14.96 -17.29
CA LEU A 274 -4.86 13.76 -17.60
C LEU A 274 -6.32 13.91 -17.15
N VAL A 275 -6.53 14.41 -15.92
CA VAL A 275 -7.87 14.69 -15.38
C VAL A 275 -8.55 15.82 -16.17
N GLY A 276 -7.83 16.89 -16.49
CA GLY A 276 -8.36 18.01 -17.27
C GLY A 276 -8.81 17.63 -18.70
N ARG A 277 -8.24 16.58 -19.27
CA ARG A 277 -8.66 16.01 -20.58
C ARG A 277 -9.85 15.06 -20.48
N GLY A 278 -10.46 14.89 -19.32
CA GLY A 278 -11.66 14.07 -19.12
C GLY A 278 -11.36 12.60 -18.71
N HIS A 279 -10.10 12.23 -18.45
CA HIS A 279 -9.71 10.89 -18.06
C HIS A 279 -9.66 10.69 -16.52
N GLY A 280 -10.37 11.53 -15.76
CA GLY A 280 -10.37 11.45 -14.30
C GLY A 280 -10.83 10.13 -13.74
N GLU A 281 -11.81 9.49 -14.37
CA GLU A 281 -12.35 8.19 -13.95
C GLU A 281 -11.66 6.98 -14.61
N SER A 282 -10.75 7.20 -15.57
CA SER A 282 -9.91 6.15 -16.14
C SER A 282 -8.83 5.73 -15.14
N ASP A 283 -8.28 4.53 -15.33
CA ASP A 283 -7.07 4.11 -14.62
C ASP A 283 -5.93 5.09 -14.91
N PHE A 284 -5.13 5.42 -13.90
CA PHE A 284 -4.00 6.34 -14.07
C PHE A 284 -2.93 5.83 -15.05
N ALA A 285 -2.97 4.54 -15.44
CA ALA A 285 -2.16 4.00 -16.54
C ALA A 285 -2.43 4.71 -17.88
N ALA A 286 -3.54 5.45 -18.01
CA ALA A 286 -3.82 6.32 -19.15
C ALA A 286 -2.79 7.48 -19.32
N LEU A 287 -1.87 7.69 -18.37
CA LEU A 287 -0.67 8.49 -18.57
C LEU A 287 0.14 8.02 -19.78
N LEU A 288 0.12 6.73 -20.12
CA LEU A 288 0.72 6.20 -21.33
C LEU A 288 0.14 6.84 -22.60
N GLN A 289 -1.20 6.95 -22.67
CA GLN A 289 -1.86 7.56 -23.81
C GLN A 289 -1.51 9.05 -23.93
N GLN A 290 -1.51 9.77 -22.80
CA GLN A 290 -1.12 11.17 -22.75
C GLN A 290 0.32 11.39 -23.21
N GLU A 291 1.24 10.53 -22.83
CA GLU A 291 2.64 10.60 -23.25
C GLU A 291 2.80 10.30 -24.75
N ALA A 292 2.10 9.28 -25.24
CA ALA A 292 2.09 8.94 -26.66
C ALA A 292 1.55 10.09 -27.53
N ASP A 293 0.44 10.72 -27.11
CA ASP A 293 -0.13 11.88 -27.80
C ASP A 293 0.86 13.03 -27.83
N SER A 294 1.57 13.30 -26.72
CA SER A 294 2.60 14.32 -26.62
C SER A 294 3.80 14.04 -27.54
N ALA A 295 4.11 12.77 -27.74
CA ALA A 295 5.17 12.30 -28.66
C ALA A 295 4.70 12.20 -30.13
N GLY A 296 3.45 12.53 -30.46
CA GLY A 296 2.87 12.37 -31.79
C GLY A 296 2.76 10.89 -32.20
N LEU A 297 2.60 9.99 -31.24
CA LEU A 297 2.46 8.55 -31.47
C LEU A 297 1.00 8.13 -31.22
N ARG A 298 0.39 7.47 -32.23
CA ARG A 298 -0.92 6.85 -32.06
C ARG A 298 -0.73 5.42 -31.62
N LEU A 299 -1.11 5.12 -30.39
CA LEU A 299 -1.11 3.75 -29.87
C LEU A 299 -2.29 2.94 -30.42
N VAL A 300 -2.04 1.66 -30.66
CA VAL A 300 -3.04 0.66 -31.02
C VAL A 300 -2.89 -0.52 -30.08
N SER A 301 -4.00 -1.11 -29.61
CA SER A 301 -3.95 -2.32 -28.79
C SER A 301 -3.16 -3.43 -29.51
N GLU A 302 -2.28 -4.10 -28.79
CA GLU A 302 -1.54 -5.25 -29.34
C GLU A 302 -2.34 -6.54 -29.29
N HIS A 303 -3.52 -6.54 -28.60
CA HIS A 303 -4.39 -7.71 -28.41
C HIS A 303 -3.61 -8.96 -27.97
N ALA A 304 -2.60 -8.77 -27.15
CA ALA A 304 -1.72 -9.83 -26.70
C ALA A 304 -2.20 -10.44 -25.37
N GLU A 305 -2.07 -11.75 -25.26
CA GLU A 305 -2.27 -12.43 -23.96
C GLU A 305 -1.03 -12.21 -23.08
N VAL A 306 -1.19 -11.39 -22.08
CA VAL A 306 -0.12 -11.06 -21.12
C VAL A 306 -0.59 -11.28 -19.69
N SER A 307 0.28 -11.87 -18.87
CA SER A 307 0.01 -12.08 -17.45
C SER A 307 0.11 -10.77 -16.67
N ASP A 308 -0.78 -10.58 -15.71
CA ASP A 308 -0.68 -9.51 -14.71
C ASP A 308 0.24 -9.88 -13.53
N GLY A 309 0.85 -11.05 -13.52
CA GLY A 309 1.75 -11.51 -12.46
C GLY A 309 1.08 -11.73 -11.10
N LEU A 310 -0.24 -11.57 -11.00
CA LEU A 310 -0.95 -11.74 -9.73
C LEU A 310 -1.24 -13.22 -9.43
N GLY A 311 -1.44 -14.06 -10.46
CA GLY A 311 -1.81 -15.45 -10.33
C GLY A 311 -3.23 -15.64 -9.80
N THR A 312 -3.81 -16.80 -10.01
CA THR A 312 -5.06 -17.22 -9.39
C THR A 312 -4.75 -17.96 -8.09
N SER A 313 -4.60 -17.28 -6.96
CA SER A 313 -4.59 -17.96 -5.67
C SER A 313 -6.00 -18.00 -5.09
N ASP A 314 -6.86 -18.85 -5.62
CA ASP A 314 -8.15 -19.22 -5.00
C ASP A 314 -7.97 -20.19 -3.83
N THR A 315 -6.73 -20.53 -3.47
CA THR A 315 -6.42 -21.38 -2.32
C THR A 315 -5.71 -20.55 -1.25
N LEU A 316 -6.49 -20.11 -0.25
CA LEU A 316 -5.97 -19.88 1.08
C LEU A 316 -5.42 -21.22 1.60
N SER A 317 -4.17 -21.52 1.29
CA SER A 317 -3.45 -22.55 2.05
C SER A 317 -3.35 -22.03 3.47
N VAL A 318 -4.19 -22.58 4.34
CA VAL A 318 -4.01 -22.53 5.78
C VAL A 318 -2.60 -23.05 6.00
N VAL A 319 -1.65 -22.16 6.28
CA VAL A 319 -0.32 -22.53 6.75
C VAL A 319 -0.51 -23.06 8.17
N THR A 320 -0.96 -24.30 8.27
CA THR A 320 -0.71 -25.13 9.43
C THR A 320 0.79 -25.35 9.43
N ARG A 321 1.50 -24.55 10.23
CA ARG A 321 2.84 -24.90 10.68
C ARG A 321 2.72 -26.22 11.46
N THR A 322 2.80 -27.33 10.75
CA THR A 322 3.13 -28.61 11.37
C THR A 322 4.53 -28.45 11.95
N ARG A 323 4.60 -28.29 13.27
CA ARG A 323 5.82 -28.54 14.03
C ARG A 323 6.32 -29.90 13.56
N ARG A 324 7.44 -29.93 12.85
CA ARG A 324 8.22 -31.14 12.72
C ARG A 324 8.50 -31.61 14.15
N LYS A 325 7.91 -32.74 14.53
CA LYS A 325 8.35 -33.50 15.67
C LYS A 325 9.79 -33.90 15.37
N GLU A 326 10.72 -33.38 16.16
CA GLU A 326 12.07 -33.87 16.18
C GLU A 326 12.00 -35.34 16.61
N ALA A 327 12.45 -36.24 15.74
CA ALA A 327 12.71 -37.62 16.08
C ALA A 327 13.97 -37.66 16.95
N PRO A 328 13.98 -38.46 18.03
CA PRO A 328 15.15 -38.54 18.91
C PRO A 328 16.27 -39.36 18.25
N GLY A 329 17.43 -38.75 18.16
CA GLY A 329 18.71 -39.41 18.25
C GLY A 329 19.24 -40.16 17.02
N VAL A 330 19.89 -39.42 16.09
CA VAL A 330 21.06 -39.99 15.38
C VAL A 330 22.12 -38.89 15.36
N ARG A 331 23.23 -39.15 16.07
CA ARG A 331 24.43 -38.29 15.99
C ARG A 331 25.10 -38.55 14.66
N PRO A 332 25.37 -37.50 13.84
CA PRO A 332 26.25 -37.69 12.70
C PRO A 332 27.71 -37.68 13.17
N HIS A 333 28.42 -38.74 12.85
CA HIS A 333 29.87 -38.80 12.92
C HIS A 333 30.49 -37.74 11.99
N LEU A 334 31.29 -36.85 12.55
CA LEU A 334 32.17 -35.94 11.82
C LEU A 334 33.35 -36.75 11.25
N PRO A 335 33.64 -36.64 9.97
CA PRO A 335 34.97 -37.05 9.50
C PRO A 335 36.00 -35.94 9.76
N TRP A 336 37.05 -36.40 10.36
CA TRP A 336 38.28 -35.71 10.68
C TRP A 336 38.95 -35.17 9.41
N PHE A 337 39.04 -33.86 9.27
CA PHE A 337 40.01 -33.25 8.37
C PHE A 337 40.96 -32.35 9.15
N SER A 338 42.21 -32.71 8.96
CA SER A 338 43.44 -32.24 9.56
C SER A 338 43.62 -30.73 9.59
N ARG A 339 44.19 -30.33 10.71
CA ARG A 339 45.01 -29.13 10.91
C ARG A 339 46.02 -28.97 9.76
N ASN A 340 46.06 -27.81 9.15
CA ASN A 340 47.27 -27.06 8.78
C ASN A 340 46.86 -25.89 7.91
N CYS A 341 46.93 -24.71 8.47
CA CYS A 341 47.46 -23.48 7.90
C CYS A 341 47.34 -22.37 8.92
N LEU A 342 48.33 -22.38 9.80
CA LEU A 342 48.75 -21.22 10.56
C LEU A 342 49.81 -20.47 9.71
N ALA A 343 49.77 -19.17 9.84
CA ALA A 343 50.85 -18.23 9.52
C ALA A 343 50.88 -17.66 8.12
N LEU A 344 50.56 -16.37 8.09
CA LEU A 344 51.33 -15.26 7.51
C LEU A 344 50.56 -13.99 7.85
N SER A 345 50.87 -13.41 8.97
CA SER A 345 51.90 -12.38 9.18
C SER A 345 51.38 -10.98 8.90
N ALA A 346 51.21 -10.26 9.97
CA ALA A 346 51.31 -8.84 10.09
C ALA A 346 52.62 -8.32 9.48
N ALA A 347 52.58 -7.34 8.63
CA ALA A 347 53.57 -6.30 8.44
C ALA A 347 53.12 -5.34 7.35
N ALA A 348 52.77 -4.15 7.73
CA ALA A 348 53.19 -2.89 7.11
C ALA A 348 52.38 -1.73 7.76
N LEU A 349 52.77 -1.41 8.96
CA LEU A 349 52.75 -0.03 9.48
C LEU A 349 54.08 0.61 9.08
N LEU A 350 54.02 1.93 8.89
CA LEU A 350 55.15 2.87 8.75
C LEU A 350 55.59 3.26 7.35
N SER A 351 55.09 4.45 6.98
CA SER A 351 55.85 5.65 6.60
C SER A 351 54.84 6.76 6.41
N ALA A 352 54.68 7.55 7.35
CA ALA A 352 55.10 8.78 7.94
C ALA A 352 55.97 9.62 7.01
N GLY A 353 55.48 10.86 6.80
CA GLY A 353 56.40 11.99 6.78
C GLY A 353 56.42 12.87 5.56
N VAL A 354 55.93 14.06 5.80
CA VAL A 354 56.65 15.32 5.50
C VAL A 354 56.53 15.91 4.11
N LEU A 355 55.92 17.03 4.01
CA LEU A 355 56.34 18.41 3.78
C LEU A 355 55.10 19.21 3.37
N ALA A 356 54.51 20.12 4.11
CA ALA A 356 54.94 21.43 4.61
C ALA A 356 55.31 22.42 3.49
N ALA A 357 54.50 23.46 3.47
CA ALA A 357 54.85 24.87 3.30
C ALA A 357 55.16 25.38 1.88
N CYS A 358 54.37 26.36 1.52
CA CYS A 358 54.73 27.76 1.14
C CYS A 358 53.44 28.41 0.66
N SER A 359 52.86 29.25 1.42
CA SER A 359 53.10 30.67 1.74
C SER A 359 52.80 31.62 0.58
N SER A 360 51.79 32.43 0.85
CA SER A 360 51.77 33.91 0.74
C SER A 360 51.80 34.49 -0.67
N SER A 361 50.92 35.33 -1.00
CA SER A 361 50.74 36.72 -0.71
C SER A 361 50.01 37.41 -1.85
N SER A 362 49.11 38.23 -1.45
CA SER A 362 48.90 39.68 -1.65
C SER A 362 48.14 40.04 -2.92
N SER A 363 47.00 40.64 -2.66
CA SER A 363 46.68 42.06 -2.52
C SER A 363 46.18 42.72 -3.79
N SER A 364 45.06 43.34 -3.60
CA SER A 364 44.62 44.68 -3.98
C SER A 364 43.87 44.88 -5.26
N SER A 365 42.76 45.36 -5.07
CA SER A 365 42.11 46.66 -5.26
C SER A 365 41.09 46.72 -6.37
N ALA A 366 39.96 47.14 -5.94
CA ALA A 366 38.87 47.71 -6.72
C ALA A 366 39.35 48.95 -7.53
N PRO A 367 38.56 49.51 -8.44
CA PRO A 367 37.29 50.16 -8.11
C PRO A 367 36.05 49.44 -8.68
#